data_06918f485a376c4a472ad1cf87171eb5
#
_entry.id   06918f485a376c4a472ad1cf87171eb5
#
_cell.length_a   1.000
_cell.length_b   1.000
_cell.length_c   1.000
_cell.angle_alpha   90.00
_cell.angle_beta   90.00
_cell.angle_gamma   90.00
#
_symmetry.space_group_name_H-M   'P 1'
#
loop_
_entity.id
_entity.type
_entity.pdbx_description
1 polymer ?
#
loop_
_entity_poly.entity_id
_entity_poly.type
_entity_poly.pdbx_seq_one_letter_code
_entity_poly.pdbx_strand_id
1 'polypeptide(L)'
;MKITIIALACYLALCPFASAQDLSETKSDHFIVYHKDVPAEFVNTIIDYSERYYNELTQKLGFTRYDYWTWDKRAKIYVYPDQETYLKETKQPSWSSGVAAYDQKTIWTFPRESGFFDSLLPHELGHIIFREVIGEGNVPLWLEEGVASYLEQAKRFGSDKAVLDALGDNSFIPLKELTQIDANALRQRPDISLFYAESVNVVSYLIDKFGSDAFNDFCRKLKDRKSLDDALAYAYFDIRSLSGLATLWEGSLKDKLRRKSKTIL
;
A
#
# COMPACT_ATOMS: atom_id res chain seq x y z
N MET A 1 -9.46 -13.78 -16.35
CA MET A 1 -8.64 -13.62 -15.14
C MET A 1 -9.37 -12.63 -14.25
N LYS A 2 -10.01 -13.11 -13.17
CA LYS A 2 -10.82 -12.23 -12.30
C LYS A 2 -9.86 -11.43 -11.42
N ILE A 3 -9.77 -10.12 -11.67
CA ILE A 3 -9.01 -9.18 -10.85
C ILE A 3 -9.79 -9.01 -9.55
N THR A 4 -9.22 -9.48 -8.45
CA THR A 4 -9.77 -9.25 -7.11
C THR A 4 -9.49 -7.79 -6.77
N ILE A 5 -10.51 -6.96 -6.86
CA ILE A 5 -10.47 -5.55 -6.45
C ILE A 5 -10.40 -5.57 -4.93
N ILE A 6 -9.26 -5.22 -4.37
CA ILE A 6 -9.10 -4.95 -2.93
C ILE A 6 -9.73 -3.58 -2.71
N ALA A 7 -10.91 -3.56 -2.14
CA ALA A 7 -11.62 -2.30 -1.92
C ALA A 7 -11.15 -1.62 -0.65
N LEU A 8 -10.72 -0.41 -0.84
CA LEU A 8 -10.50 0.59 0.20
C LEU A 8 -11.84 0.87 0.90
N ALA A 9 -12.12 0.18 1.98
CA ALA A 9 -13.24 0.46 2.87
C ALA A 9 -12.72 1.15 4.14
N CYS A 10 -12.43 2.44 4.06
CA CYS A 10 -12.44 3.28 5.26
C CYS A 10 -13.88 3.38 5.78
N TYR A 11 -14.33 2.40 6.52
CA TYR A 11 -15.54 2.49 7.32
C TYR A 11 -15.12 2.47 8.79
N LEU A 12 -15.37 3.57 9.49
CA LEU A 12 -15.49 3.62 10.95
C LEU A 12 -16.66 2.71 11.35
N ALA A 13 -16.45 1.41 11.29
CA ALA A 13 -17.33 0.45 11.92
C ALA A 13 -16.71 0.13 13.28
N LEU A 14 -17.40 0.53 14.34
CA LEU A 14 -17.25 -0.10 15.63
C LEU A 14 -17.45 -1.60 15.43
N CYS A 15 -16.34 -2.32 15.17
CA CYS A 15 -16.39 -3.78 15.17
C CYS A 15 -16.82 -4.21 16.58
N PRO A 16 -17.93 -4.94 16.73
CA PRO A 16 -18.25 -5.54 18.00
C PRO A 16 -17.12 -6.52 18.31
N PHE A 17 -16.42 -6.29 19.41
CA PHE A 17 -15.44 -7.24 19.94
C PHE A 17 -16.16 -8.59 20.12
N ALA A 18 -15.83 -9.58 19.30
CA ALA A 18 -15.97 -10.95 19.73
C ALA A 18 -15.27 -11.04 21.08
N SER A 19 -15.92 -11.65 22.06
CA SER A 19 -15.40 -11.75 23.42
C SER A 19 -13.92 -12.14 23.37
N ALA A 20 -13.04 -11.27 23.81
CA ALA A 20 -11.58 -11.45 23.77
C ALA A 20 -11.09 -12.65 24.61
N GLN A 21 -12.01 -13.41 25.21
CA GLN A 21 -11.71 -14.46 26.18
C GLN A 21 -11.31 -15.81 25.58
N ASP A 22 -11.42 -16.01 24.24
CA ASP A 22 -11.16 -17.32 23.60
C ASP A 22 -10.12 -17.30 22.46
N LEU A 23 -9.39 -16.19 22.27
CA LEU A 23 -8.37 -16.11 21.21
C LEU A 23 -7.00 -16.46 21.77
N SER A 24 -6.27 -17.30 21.04
CA SER A 24 -4.84 -17.52 21.28
C SER A 24 -4.05 -16.34 20.71
N GLU A 25 -2.94 -16.00 21.37
CA GLU A 25 -2.03 -14.93 20.96
C GLU A 25 -0.67 -15.51 20.56
N THR A 26 -0.17 -15.12 19.40
CA THR A 26 1.24 -15.33 19.00
C THR A 26 1.88 -13.97 18.81
N LYS A 27 3.04 -13.74 19.44
CA LYS A 27 3.71 -12.42 19.50
C LYS A 27 5.07 -12.47 18.84
N SER A 28 5.43 -11.38 18.16
CA SER A 28 6.77 -11.09 17.66
C SER A 28 7.23 -9.70 18.10
N ASP A 29 8.30 -9.17 17.54
CA ASP A 29 8.82 -7.85 17.92
C ASP A 29 7.82 -6.73 17.61
N HIS A 30 7.17 -6.77 16.44
CA HIS A 30 6.30 -5.69 15.95
C HIS A 30 4.82 -6.10 15.83
N PHE A 31 4.47 -7.39 16.00
CA PHE A 31 3.10 -7.89 15.76
C PHE A 31 2.55 -8.72 16.90
N ILE A 32 1.21 -8.70 17.02
CA ILE A 32 0.44 -9.67 17.81
C ILE A 32 -0.60 -10.28 16.88
N VAL A 33 -0.54 -11.60 16.68
CA VAL A 33 -1.52 -12.35 15.92
C VAL A 33 -2.50 -13.00 16.86
N TYR A 34 -3.77 -12.61 16.77
CA TYR A 34 -4.89 -13.22 17.48
C TYR A 34 -5.55 -14.24 16.56
N HIS A 35 -5.74 -15.45 17.05
CA HIS A 35 -6.27 -16.53 16.21
C HIS A 35 -7.06 -17.56 17.02
N LYS A 36 -8.01 -18.23 16.38
CA LYS A 36 -8.75 -19.37 16.93
C LYS A 36 -9.02 -20.37 15.80
N ASP A 37 -8.78 -21.65 16.08
CA ASP A 37 -9.02 -22.74 15.11
C ASP A 37 -8.30 -22.53 13.77
N VAL A 38 -7.11 -21.92 13.81
CA VAL A 38 -6.24 -21.68 12.66
C VAL A 38 -4.97 -22.55 12.80
N PRO A 39 -4.47 -23.20 11.73
CA PRO A 39 -3.24 -23.99 11.79
C PRO A 39 -2.05 -23.16 12.29
N ALA A 40 -1.29 -23.70 13.26
CA ALA A 40 -0.14 -23.02 13.84
C ALA A 40 0.92 -22.65 12.80
N GLU A 41 1.11 -23.48 11.77
CA GLU A 41 2.03 -23.20 10.66
C GLU A 41 1.62 -21.92 9.89
N PHE A 42 0.32 -21.74 9.64
CA PHE A 42 -0.18 -20.52 9.00
C PHE A 42 0.06 -19.27 9.85
N VAL A 43 -0.17 -19.38 11.17
CA VAL A 43 0.07 -18.27 12.12
C VAL A 43 1.55 -17.90 12.15
N ASN A 44 2.45 -18.88 12.24
CA ASN A 44 3.89 -18.64 12.21
C ASN A 44 4.33 -18.00 10.88
N THR A 45 3.77 -18.46 9.78
CA THR A 45 4.05 -17.88 8.46
C THR A 45 3.59 -16.42 8.38
N ILE A 46 2.43 -16.08 8.96
CA ILE A 46 1.99 -14.66 9.06
C ILE A 46 3.02 -13.82 9.82
N ILE A 47 3.51 -14.30 10.96
CA ILE A 47 4.52 -13.60 11.76
C ILE A 47 5.79 -13.35 10.92
N ASP A 48 6.33 -14.40 10.30
CA ASP A 48 7.58 -14.31 9.53
C ASP A 48 7.46 -13.33 8.37
N TYR A 49 6.35 -13.38 7.62
CA TYR A 49 6.11 -12.46 6.50
C TYR A 49 5.85 -11.03 6.99
N SER A 50 5.11 -10.85 8.08
CA SER A 50 4.82 -9.52 8.62
C SER A 50 6.09 -8.81 9.09
N GLU A 51 6.96 -9.51 9.84
CA GLU A 51 8.26 -8.97 10.26
C GLU A 51 9.18 -8.65 9.07
N ARG A 52 9.20 -9.54 8.08
CA ARG A 52 9.96 -9.28 6.85
C ARG A 52 9.46 -8.04 6.13
N TYR A 53 8.15 -7.90 5.92
CA TYR A 53 7.57 -6.75 5.22
C TYR A 53 7.74 -5.46 6.02
N TYR A 54 7.60 -5.51 7.34
CA TYR A 54 7.90 -4.35 8.20
C TYR A 54 9.33 -3.86 7.99
N ASN A 55 10.30 -4.76 8.07
CA ASN A 55 11.70 -4.42 7.87
C ASN A 55 11.99 -3.92 6.45
N GLU A 56 11.44 -4.59 5.43
CA GLU A 56 11.63 -4.17 4.04
C GLU A 56 11.03 -2.78 3.76
N LEU A 57 9.81 -2.51 4.22
CA LEU A 57 9.16 -1.20 4.03
C LEU A 57 9.94 -0.10 4.74
N THR A 58 10.23 -0.30 6.02
CA THR A 58 10.93 0.73 6.81
C THR A 58 12.31 1.06 6.22
N GLN A 59 13.05 0.06 5.74
CA GLN A 59 14.33 0.27 5.09
C GLN A 59 14.19 0.95 3.72
N LYS A 60 13.34 0.41 2.84
CA LYS A 60 13.19 0.91 1.46
C LYS A 60 12.59 2.31 1.37
N LEU A 61 11.75 2.66 2.34
CA LEU A 61 11.13 3.99 2.42
C LEU A 61 11.90 4.96 3.31
N GLY A 62 13.02 4.54 3.90
CA GLY A 62 13.81 5.38 4.80
C GLY A 62 13.14 5.61 6.16
N PHE A 63 12.17 4.79 6.56
CA PHE A 63 11.39 4.94 7.79
C PHE A 63 12.05 4.29 9.01
N THR A 64 13.31 3.93 8.93
CA THR A 64 14.07 3.21 9.98
C THR A 64 14.17 3.92 11.32
N ARG A 65 13.80 5.19 11.40
CA ARG A 65 13.82 5.98 12.65
C ARG A 65 12.52 5.88 13.46
N TYR A 66 11.54 5.13 13.00
CA TYR A 66 10.22 5.01 13.62
C TYR A 66 10.04 3.64 14.25
N ASP A 67 10.84 3.32 15.25
CA ASP A 67 10.76 2.07 16.03
C ASP A 67 9.66 2.18 17.11
N TYR A 68 8.42 2.41 16.68
CA TYR A 68 7.30 2.63 17.60
C TYR A 68 6.40 1.40 17.83
N TRP A 69 6.67 0.29 17.12
CA TRP A 69 5.82 -0.90 17.16
C TRP A 69 6.31 -1.93 18.20
N THR A 70 6.53 -1.48 19.42
CA THR A 70 6.98 -2.34 20.51
C THR A 70 5.93 -2.43 21.61
N TRP A 71 5.91 -3.51 22.35
CA TRP A 71 5.05 -3.78 23.48
C TRP A 71 3.54 -3.71 23.09
N ASP A 72 2.77 -2.83 23.73
CA ASP A 72 1.35 -2.59 23.51
C ASP A 72 1.05 -1.83 22.21
N LYS A 73 2.07 -1.23 21.60
CA LYS A 73 1.96 -0.51 20.32
C LYS A 73 2.16 -1.37 19.08
N ARG A 74 2.35 -2.68 19.26
CA ARG A 74 2.44 -3.64 18.16
C ARG A 74 1.20 -3.60 17.28
N ALA A 75 1.39 -3.83 15.98
CA ALA A 75 0.26 -4.04 15.08
C ALA A 75 -0.44 -5.37 15.41
N LYS A 76 -1.74 -5.41 15.19
CA LYS A 76 -2.60 -6.56 15.52
C LYS A 76 -3.12 -7.20 14.24
N ILE A 77 -3.07 -8.52 14.17
CA ILE A 77 -3.63 -9.27 13.06
C ILE A 77 -4.60 -10.30 13.65
N TYR A 78 -5.90 -10.15 13.34
CA TYR A 78 -6.92 -11.10 13.72
C TYR A 78 -7.16 -12.07 12.57
N VAL A 79 -6.93 -13.35 12.84
CA VAL A 79 -7.08 -14.42 11.85
C VAL A 79 -8.26 -15.30 12.21
N TYR A 80 -9.31 -15.21 11.42
CA TYR A 80 -10.49 -16.07 11.52
C TYR A 80 -10.23 -17.43 10.86
N PRO A 81 -10.92 -18.51 11.28
CA PRO A 81 -10.68 -19.84 10.72
C PRO A 81 -11.03 -19.93 9.22
N ASP A 82 -12.01 -19.17 8.77
CA ASP A 82 -12.55 -19.19 7.41
C ASP A 82 -13.21 -17.87 7.00
N GLN A 83 -13.56 -17.78 5.72
CA GLN A 83 -14.22 -16.60 5.16
C GLN A 83 -15.61 -16.35 5.75
N GLU A 84 -16.39 -17.39 6.02
CA GLU A 84 -17.75 -17.23 6.54
C GLU A 84 -17.72 -16.57 7.91
N THR A 85 -16.86 -17.06 8.82
CA THR A 85 -16.63 -16.49 10.13
C THR A 85 -16.12 -15.05 10.04
N TYR A 86 -15.13 -14.79 9.16
CA TYR A 86 -14.61 -13.44 8.93
C TYR A 86 -15.70 -12.46 8.49
N LEU A 87 -16.51 -12.82 7.50
CA LEU A 87 -17.57 -11.94 6.98
C LEU A 87 -18.66 -11.68 8.04
N LYS A 88 -19.02 -12.70 8.81
CA LYS A 88 -20.01 -12.60 9.88
C LYS A 88 -19.56 -11.64 10.99
N GLU A 89 -18.32 -11.79 11.45
CA GLU A 89 -17.78 -11.01 12.57
C GLU A 89 -17.42 -9.59 12.16
N THR A 90 -16.84 -9.40 10.95
CA THR A 90 -16.40 -8.07 10.47
C THR A 90 -17.48 -7.31 9.72
N LYS A 91 -18.61 -7.97 9.36
CA LYS A 91 -19.68 -7.40 8.54
C LYS A 91 -19.22 -6.85 7.20
N GLN A 92 -18.15 -7.42 6.67
CA GLN A 92 -17.62 -7.03 5.37
C GLN A 92 -18.44 -7.65 4.22
N PRO A 93 -18.42 -7.05 3.03
CA PRO A 93 -19.10 -7.63 1.85
C PRO A 93 -18.43 -8.94 1.42
N SER A 94 -19.20 -9.81 0.75
CA SER A 94 -18.80 -11.17 0.39
C SER A 94 -17.53 -11.30 -0.46
N TRP A 95 -17.14 -10.24 -1.14
CA TRP A 95 -15.90 -10.19 -1.91
C TRP A 95 -14.66 -9.78 -1.09
N SER A 96 -14.84 -9.34 0.18
CA SER A 96 -13.74 -8.92 1.04
C SER A 96 -12.85 -10.11 1.42
N SER A 97 -11.56 -9.88 1.39
CA SER A 97 -10.54 -10.88 1.73
C SER A 97 -9.74 -10.51 2.98
N GLY A 98 -9.89 -9.29 3.42
CA GLY A 98 -9.29 -8.70 4.58
C GLY A 98 -9.72 -7.24 4.68
N VAL A 99 -9.52 -6.66 5.83
CA VAL A 99 -9.76 -5.24 6.09
C VAL A 99 -8.76 -4.74 7.13
N ALA A 100 -8.29 -3.52 6.97
CA ALA A 100 -7.42 -2.87 7.94
C ALA A 100 -8.05 -1.60 8.53
N ALA A 101 -7.83 -1.40 9.83
CA ALA A 101 -8.04 -0.12 10.50
C ALA A 101 -6.66 0.48 10.79
N TYR A 102 -6.28 1.47 10.01
CA TYR A 102 -4.93 2.00 10.00
C TYR A 102 -4.59 2.76 11.29
N ASP A 103 -5.54 3.52 11.82
CA ASP A 103 -5.45 4.22 13.10
C ASP A 103 -5.29 3.28 14.31
N GLN A 104 -5.82 2.07 14.21
CA GLN A 104 -5.72 1.02 15.23
C GLN A 104 -4.57 0.03 14.95
N LYS A 105 -3.84 0.17 13.84
CA LYS A 105 -2.83 -0.77 13.35
C LYS A 105 -3.32 -2.21 13.35
N THR A 106 -4.52 -2.44 12.86
CA THR A 106 -5.19 -3.73 13.00
C THR A 106 -5.65 -4.23 11.64
N ILE A 107 -5.34 -5.49 11.35
CA ILE A 107 -5.79 -6.23 10.17
C ILE A 107 -6.72 -7.36 10.64
N TRP A 108 -7.84 -7.57 9.95
CA TRP A 108 -8.71 -8.73 10.09
C TRP A 108 -8.73 -9.51 8.78
N THR A 109 -8.51 -10.82 8.85
CA THR A 109 -8.39 -11.66 7.67
C THR A 109 -8.67 -13.14 7.99
N PHE A 110 -8.50 -14.01 7.01
CA PHE A 110 -8.65 -15.46 7.12
C PHE A 110 -7.68 -16.18 6.16
N PRO A 111 -7.36 -17.48 6.37
CA PRO A 111 -6.50 -18.24 5.48
C PRO A 111 -7.05 -18.32 4.05
N ARG A 112 -6.17 -18.15 3.05
CA ARG A 112 -6.50 -18.19 1.63
C ARG A 112 -5.50 -19.06 0.87
N GLU A 113 -5.95 -19.68 -0.21
CA GLU A 113 -5.11 -20.54 -1.07
C GLU A 113 -4.01 -19.74 -1.80
N SER A 114 -4.29 -18.48 -2.18
CA SER A 114 -3.33 -17.64 -2.91
C SER A 114 -3.56 -16.16 -2.66
N GLY A 115 -2.53 -15.35 -2.90
CA GLY A 115 -2.61 -13.89 -2.85
C GLY A 115 -2.62 -13.31 -1.43
N PHE A 116 -2.50 -14.13 -0.38
CA PHE A 116 -2.46 -13.62 0.98
C PHE A 116 -1.11 -12.99 1.29
N PHE A 117 -0.03 -13.78 1.18
CA PHE A 117 1.30 -13.35 1.59
C PHE A 117 1.99 -12.41 0.61
N ASP A 118 1.69 -12.54 -0.67
CA ASP A 118 2.34 -11.81 -1.77
C ASP A 118 1.58 -10.57 -2.24
N SER A 119 0.32 -10.41 -1.83
CA SER A 119 -0.51 -9.26 -2.22
C SER A 119 -1.23 -8.63 -1.02
N LEU A 120 -2.16 -9.35 -0.36
CA LEU A 120 -3.00 -8.73 0.67
C LEU A 120 -2.17 -8.24 1.87
N LEU A 121 -1.36 -9.12 2.48
CA LEU A 121 -0.63 -8.78 3.70
C LEU A 121 0.36 -7.61 3.50
N PRO A 122 1.25 -7.61 2.47
CA PRO A 122 2.13 -6.48 2.24
C PRO A 122 1.39 -5.18 1.92
N HIS A 123 0.26 -5.25 1.24
CA HIS A 123 -0.58 -4.09 0.91
C HIS A 123 -1.15 -3.43 2.18
N GLU A 124 -1.83 -4.21 3.02
CA GLU A 124 -2.42 -3.68 4.26
C GLU A 124 -1.35 -3.16 5.24
N LEU A 125 -0.22 -3.87 5.35
CA LEU A 125 0.93 -3.38 6.14
C LEU A 125 1.51 -2.09 5.57
N GLY A 126 1.55 -1.96 4.25
CA GLY A 126 1.96 -0.73 3.57
C GLY A 126 1.14 0.47 4.00
N HIS A 127 -0.17 0.35 4.03
CA HIS A 127 -1.07 1.40 4.53
C HIS A 127 -0.82 1.73 5.99
N ILE A 128 -0.76 0.71 6.87
CA ILE A 128 -0.56 0.93 8.31
C ILE A 128 0.76 1.66 8.58
N ILE A 129 1.86 1.20 7.99
CA ILE A 129 3.19 1.80 8.17
C ILE A 129 3.21 3.22 7.61
N PHE A 130 2.66 3.43 6.41
CA PHE A 130 2.64 4.74 5.78
C PHE A 130 1.80 5.74 6.57
N ARG A 131 0.63 5.33 7.05
CA ARG A 131 -0.23 6.19 7.87
C ARG A 131 0.40 6.54 9.21
N GLU A 132 1.18 5.67 9.81
CA GLU A 132 1.94 6.01 11.01
C GLU A 132 3.01 7.08 10.74
N VAL A 133 3.67 7.00 9.59
CA VAL A 133 4.66 7.99 9.17
C VAL A 133 4.03 9.34 8.84
N ILE A 134 2.93 9.34 8.09
CA ILE A 134 2.23 10.56 7.65
C ILE A 134 1.35 11.15 8.77
N GLY A 135 0.83 10.31 9.68
CA GLY A 135 -0.14 10.73 10.70
C GLY A 135 -1.41 11.29 10.05
N GLU A 136 -1.85 12.45 10.53
CA GLU A 136 -3.02 13.18 9.98
C GLU A 136 -2.70 14.00 8.72
N GLY A 137 -1.52 13.82 8.13
CA GLY A 137 -1.15 14.51 6.88
C GLY A 137 -2.13 14.16 5.75
N ASN A 138 -2.55 15.18 5.01
CA ASN A 138 -3.39 14.97 3.83
C ASN A 138 -2.50 14.62 2.64
N VAL A 139 -2.68 13.41 2.11
CA VAL A 139 -1.93 12.90 0.96
C VAL A 139 -2.88 12.50 -0.16
N PRO A 140 -2.50 12.66 -1.43
CA PRO A 140 -3.32 12.16 -2.53
C PRO A 140 -3.40 10.65 -2.51
N LEU A 141 -4.55 10.10 -2.94
CA LEU A 141 -4.81 8.66 -2.91
C LEU A 141 -3.75 7.85 -3.67
N TRP A 142 -3.26 8.36 -4.80
CA TRP A 142 -2.20 7.66 -5.56
C TRP A 142 -0.92 7.43 -4.76
N LEU A 143 -0.56 8.36 -3.85
CA LEU A 143 0.64 8.20 -3.04
C LEU A 143 0.44 7.12 -1.98
N GLU A 144 -0.73 7.09 -1.35
CA GLU A 144 -1.09 6.09 -0.36
C GLU A 144 -1.15 4.68 -0.97
N GLU A 145 -1.88 4.53 -2.07
CA GLU A 145 -2.00 3.26 -2.79
C GLU A 145 -0.68 2.81 -3.43
N GLY A 146 0.11 3.76 -3.90
CA GLY A 146 1.43 3.51 -4.46
C GLY A 146 2.41 2.96 -3.43
N VAL A 147 2.42 3.51 -2.21
CA VAL A 147 3.24 3.00 -1.10
C VAL A 147 2.73 1.63 -0.64
N ALA A 148 1.42 1.46 -0.48
CA ALA A 148 0.83 0.18 -0.11
C ALA A 148 1.17 -0.93 -1.10
N SER A 149 1.15 -0.62 -2.40
CA SER A 149 1.47 -1.58 -3.47
C SER A 149 2.98 -1.77 -3.71
N TYR A 150 3.85 -1.00 -3.08
CA TYR A 150 5.29 -1.02 -3.37
C TYR A 150 5.95 -2.37 -3.06
N LEU A 151 5.49 -3.09 -2.04
CA LEU A 151 5.97 -4.44 -1.70
C LEU A 151 5.21 -5.57 -2.41
N GLU A 152 4.10 -5.30 -3.06
CA GLU A 152 3.45 -6.27 -3.93
C GLU A 152 4.30 -6.46 -5.20
N GLN A 153 5.26 -7.38 -5.16
CA GLN A 153 6.26 -7.54 -6.23
C GLN A 153 5.62 -7.68 -7.61
N ALA A 154 4.55 -8.46 -7.74
CA ALA A 154 3.84 -8.64 -9.01
C ALA A 154 3.26 -7.32 -9.54
N LYS A 155 2.67 -6.48 -8.68
CA LYS A 155 2.15 -5.17 -9.07
C LYS A 155 3.29 -4.20 -9.38
N ARG A 156 4.30 -4.11 -8.51
CA ARG A 156 5.44 -3.21 -8.71
C ARG A 156 6.17 -3.47 -10.02
N PHE A 157 6.60 -4.71 -10.26
CA PHE A 157 7.33 -5.07 -11.49
C PHE A 157 6.43 -5.13 -12.74
N GLY A 158 5.14 -5.45 -12.57
CA GLY A 158 4.16 -5.42 -13.64
C GLY A 158 3.72 -4.00 -14.04
N SER A 159 3.90 -3.02 -13.17
CA SER A 159 3.42 -1.65 -13.39
C SER A 159 4.08 -0.98 -14.60
N ASP A 160 5.38 -1.18 -14.81
CA ASP A 160 6.09 -0.63 -15.97
C ASP A 160 5.42 -1.03 -17.29
N LYS A 161 5.04 -2.32 -17.42
CA LYS A 161 4.37 -2.79 -18.62
C LYS A 161 3.00 -2.14 -18.79
N ALA A 162 2.18 -2.15 -17.74
CA ALA A 162 0.83 -1.58 -17.78
C ALA A 162 0.84 -0.09 -18.12
N VAL A 163 1.75 0.67 -17.49
CA VAL A 163 1.87 2.13 -17.72
C VAL A 163 2.41 2.44 -19.11
N LEU A 164 3.38 1.67 -19.63
CA LEU A 164 3.91 1.86 -20.98
C LEU A 164 2.88 1.49 -22.05
N ASP A 165 2.09 0.45 -21.84
CA ASP A 165 1.00 0.07 -22.74
C ASP A 165 -0.06 1.19 -22.76
N ALA A 166 -0.46 1.71 -21.59
CA ALA A 166 -1.40 2.82 -21.49
C ALA A 166 -0.90 4.12 -22.13
N LEU A 167 0.40 4.39 -22.02
CA LEU A 167 1.01 5.54 -22.71
C LEU A 167 0.98 5.36 -24.24
N GLY A 168 1.10 4.12 -24.71
CA GLY A 168 1.09 3.79 -26.15
C GLY A 168 -0.30 3.85 -26.78
N ASP A 169 -1.35 3.51 -26.04
CA ASP A 169 -2.74 3.50 -26.50
C ASP A 169 -3.56 4.74 -26.09
N ASN A 170 -2.91 5.73 -25.46
CA ASN A 170 -3.51 6.97 -24.97
C ASN A 170 -4.56 6.80 -23.86
N SER A 171 -4.52 5.72 -23.09
CA SER A 171 -5.34 5.53 -21.90
C SER A 171 -4.66 5.97 -20.60
N PHE A 172 -3.43 6.44 -20.67
CA PHE A 172 -2.61 6.94 -19.57
C PHE A 172 -3.33 8.06 -18.79
N ILE A 173 -3.33 7.97 -17.46
CA ILE A 173 -3.92 8.97 -16.56
C ILE A 173 -2.83 10.02 -16.23
N PRO A 174 -2.97 11.28 -16.68
CA PRO A 174 -2.00 12.32 -16.35
C PRO A 174 -1.88 12.50 -14.82
N LEU A 175 -0.68 12.69 -14.29
CA LEU A 175 -0.44 12.78 -12.84
C LEU A 175 -1.30 13.84 -12.14
N LYS A 176 -1.64 14.93 -12.84
CA LYS A 176 -2.56 15.94 -12.33
C LYS A 176 -3.97 15.37 -12.10
N GLU A 177 -4.47 14.55 -13.02
CA GLU A 177 -5.76 13.87 -12.89
C GLU A 177 -5.68 12.77 -11.81
N LEU A 178 -4.62 11.96 -11.84
CA LEU A 178 -4.35 10.93 -10.84
C LEU A 178 -4.41 11.50 -9.41
N THR A 179 -3.90 12.73 -9.22
CA THR A 179 -3.90 13.43 -7.92
C THR A 179 -5.29 13.89 -7.47
N GLN A 180 -6.24 14.03 -8.39
CA GLN A 180 -7.60 14.44 -8.09
C GLN A 180 -8.56 13.27 -7.82
N ILE A 181 -8.13 12.04 -8.11
CA ILE A 181 -8.92 10.85 -7.89
C ILE A 181 -8.96 10.54 -6.38
N ASP A 182 -10.13 10.64 -5.79
CA ASP A 182 -10.41 10.17 -4.43
C ASP A 182 -10.99 8.76 -4.43
N ALA A 183 -11.19 8.18 -3.24
CA ALA A 183 -11.71 6.82 -3.09
C ALA A 183 -13.12 6.63 -3.69
N ASN A 184 -13.96 7.67 -3.73
CA ASN A 184 -15.31 7.58 -4.31
C ASN A 184 -15.24 7.61 -5.83
N ALA A 185 -14.44 8.52 -6.39
CA ALA A 185 -14.19 8.59 -7.83
C ALA A 185 -13.54 7.29 -8.34
N LEU A 186 -12.56 6.75 -7.61
CA LEU A 186 -11.87 5.52 -7.98
C LEU A 186 -12.82 4.32 -8.12
N ARG A 187 -13.80 4.17 -7.20
CA ARG A 187 -14.77 3.06 -7.24
C ARG A 187 -15.66 3.07 -8.49
N GLN A 188 -15.82 4.21 -9.12
CA GLN A 188 -16.67 4.40 -10.31
C GLN A 188 -15.89 4.28 -11.61
N ARG A 189 -14.56 4.16 -11.54
CA ARG A 189 -13.70 4.10 -12.73
C ARG A 189 -13.62 2.69 -13.31
N PRO A 190 -13.67 2.53 -14.63
CA PRO A 190 -13.46 1.24 -15.30
C PRO A 190 -11.96 0.85 -15.31
N ASP A 191 -11.05 1.80 -15.15
CA ASP A 191 -9.60 1.67 -15.27
C ASP A 191 -8.88 1.63 -13.89
N ILE A 192 -9.55 1.10 -12.87
CA ILE A 192 -9.02 0.96 -11.50
C ILE A 192 -7.63 0.30 -11.49
N SER A 193 -7.42 -0.73 -12.30
CA SER A 193 -6.13 -1.43 -12.38
C SER A 193 -5.00 -0.53 -12.87
N LEU A 194 -5.30 0.40 -13.77
CA LEU A 194 -4.33 1.37 -14.28
C LEU A 194 -4.00 2.40 -13.21
N PHE A 195 -5.00 2.88 -12.45
CA PHE A 195 -4.76 3.76 -11.31
C PHE A 195 -3.74 3.16 -10.33
N TYR A 196 -3.90 1.89 -9.93
CA TYR A 196 -2.93 1.23 -9.05
C TYR A 196 -1.56 1.05 -9.71
N ALA A 197 -1.51 0.69 -10.99
CA ALA A 197 -0.26 0.53 -11.71
C ALA A 197 0.50 1.86 -11.81
N GLU A 198 -0.16 2.96 -12.14
CA GLU A 198 0.46 4.28 -12.19
C GLU A 198 0.87 4.76 -10.80
N SER A 199 0.06 4.55 -9.77
CA SER A 199 0.36 4.92 -8.39
C SER A 199 1.65 4.28 -7.90
N VAL A 200 1.79 2.96 -8.03
CA VAL A 200 3.02 2.27 -7.62
C VAL A 200 4.21 2.62 -8.51
N ASN A 201 3.97 2.93 -9.78
CA ASN A 201 5.02 3.33 -10.71
C ASN A 201 5.61 4.70 -10.37
N VAL A 202 4.78 5.70 -10.02
CA VAL A 202 5.25 7.03 -9.56
C VAL A 202 6.05 6.88 -8.26
N VAL A 203 5.55 6.12 -7.28
CA VAL A 203 6.26 5.89 -6.01
C VAL A 203 7.59 5.19 -6.24
N SER A 204 7.60 4.13 -7.07
CA SER A 204 8.84 3.44 -7.44
C SER A 204 9.82 4.39 -8.14
N TYR A 205 9.34 5.24 -9.05
CA TYR A 205 10.18 6.24 -9.72
C TYR A 205 10.84 7.19 -8.73
N LEU A 206 10.10 7.70 -7.74
CA LEU A 206 10.64 8.60 -6.71
C LEU A 206 11.72 7.92 -5.88
N ILE A 207 11.47 6.68 -5.45
CA ILE A 207 12.40 5.93 -4.59
C ILE A 207 13.62 5.45 -5.38
N ASP A 208 13.40 4.82 -6.54
CA ASP A 208 14.47 4.18 -7.31
C ASP A 208 15.41 5.21 -7.96
N LYS A 209 14.90 6.40 -8.32
CA LYS A 209 15.71 7.45 -8.93
C LYS A 209 16.39 8.39 -7.94
N PHE A 210 15.73 8.74 -6.86
CA PHE A 210 16.19 9.78 -5.94
C PHE A 210 16.58 9.23 -4.56
N GLY A 211 16.30 7.96 -4.29
CA GLY A 211 16.64 7.29 -3.03
C GLY A 211 15.58 7.43 -1.95
N SER A 212 15.67 6.52 -0.98
CA SER A 212 14.75 6.44 0.15
C SER A 212 14.82 7.64 1.09
N ASP A 213 16.01 8.25 1.26
CA ASP A 213 16.16 9.42 2.13
C ASP A 213 15.37 10.62 1.62
N ALA A 214 15.41 10.89 0.30
CA ALA A 214 14.63 11.94 -0.32
C ALA A 214 13.13 11.65 -0.22
N PHE A 215 12.72 10.38 -0.40
CA PHE A 215 11.33 9.99 -0.24
C PHE A 215 10.85 10.15 1.21
N ASN A 216 11.67 9.81 2.19
CA ASN A 216 11.37 10.03 3.61
C ASN A 216 11.24 11.53 3.94
N ASP A 217 12.12 12.37 3.39
CA ASP A 217 12.04 13.82 3.55
C ASP A 217 10.77 14.40 2.97
N PHE A 218 10.36 13.90 1.80
CA PHE A 218 9.08 14.23 1.17
C PHE A 218 7.89 13.85 2.09
N CYS A 219 7.86 12.62 2.59
CA CYS A 219 6.83 12.16 3.51
C CYS A 219 6.79 12.98 4.81
N ARG A 220 7.95 13.35 5.38
CA ARG A 220 8.01 14.20 6.58
C ARG A 220 7.39 15.57 6.35
N LYS A 221 7.57 16.17 5.16
CA LYS A 221 6.95 17.46 4.85
C LYS A 221 5.44 17.36 4.69
N LEU A 222 4.93 16.24 4.14
CA LEU A 222 3.50 15.98 4.10
C LEU A 222 2.92 15.77 5.50
N LYS A 223 3.64 15.08 6.40
CA LYS A 223 3.30 14.98 7.82
C LYS A 223 3.20 16.36 8.47
N ASP A 224 4.11 17.27 8.15
CA ASP A 224 4.12 18.66 8.61
C ASP A 224 3.02 19.51 7.95
N ARG A 225 2.08 18.88 7.23
CA ARG A 225 0.94 19.51 6.52
C ARG A 225 1.37 20.54 5.46
N LYS A 226 2.56 20.39 4.91
CA LYS A 226 2.99 21.20 3.75
C LYS A 226 2.20 20.76 2.50
N SER A 227 2.07 21.69 1.56
CA SER A 227 1.48 21.36 0.26
C SER A 227 2.32 20.30 -0.47
N LEU A 228 1.71 19.59 -1.42
CA LEU A 228 2.43 18.61 -2.23
C LEU A 228 3.62 19.24 -2.97
N ASP A 229 3.43 20.44 -3.53
CA ASP A 229 4.48 21.18 -4.21
C ASP A 229 5.62 21.60 -3.26
N ASP A 230 5.31 22.10 -2.07
CA ASP A 230 6.32 22.47 -1.08
C ASP A 230 7.11 21.24 -0.59
N ALA A 231 6.42 20.12 -0.40
CA ALA A 231 7.06 18.87 0.01
C ALA A 231 7.99 18.32 -1.07
N LEU A 232 7.55 18.35 -2.34
CA LEU A 232 8.38 17.98 -3.48
C LEU A 232 9.59 18.90 -3.63
N ALA A 233 9.38 20.22 -3.58
CA ALA A 233 10.46 21.20 -3.72
C ALA A 233 11.51 21.13 -2.60
N TYR A 234 11.11 20.68 -1.40
CA TYR A 234 12.02 20.47 -0.29
C TYR A 234 12.86 19.21 -0.47
N ALA A 235 12.23 18.11 -0.82
CA ALA A 235 12.86 16.80 -0.82
C ALA A 235 13.70 16.52 -2.08
N TYR A 236 13.33 17.12 -3.20
CA TYR A 236 13.96 16.82 -4.49
C TYR A 236 14.53 18.07 -5.14
N PHE A 237 15.80 18.02 -5.52
CA PHE A 237 16.45 19.16 -6.18
C PHE A 237 15.82 19.50 -7.53
N ASP A 238 15.52 18.45 -8.33
CA ASP A 238 15.02 18.59 -9.70
C ASP A 238 13.49 18.68 -9.79
N ILE A 239 12.76 18.53 -8.69
CA ILE A 239 11.29 18.52 -8.65
C ILE A 239 10.81 19.67 -7.78
N ARG A 240 10.18 20.68 -8.39
CA ARG A 240 9.70 21.86 -7.66
C ARG A 240 8.18 21.91 -7.49
N SER A 241 7.46 21.00 -8.14
CA SER A 241 6.00 20.96 -8.13
C SER A 241 5.48 19.64 -8.68
N LEU A 242 4.18 19.39 -8.55
CA LEU A 242 3.51 18.25 -9.17
C LEU A 242 3.71 18.22 -10.69
N SER A 243 3.68 19.38 -11.34
CA SER A 243 3.92 19.47 -12.80
C SER A 243 5.38 19.13 -13.16
N GLY A 244 6.33 19.49 -12.31
CA GLY A 244 7.73 19.10 -12.47
C GLY A 244 7.92 17.58 -12.33
N LEU A 245 7.27 16.98 -11.34
CA LEU A 245 7.26 15.52 -11.17
C LEU A 245 6.64 14.83 -12.39
N ALA A 246 5.47 15.31 -12.86
CA ALA A 246 4.82 14.76 -14.05
C ALA A 246 5.75 14.78 -15.25
N THR A 247 6.39 15.92 -15.52
CA THR A 247 7.32 16.08 -16.66
C THR A 247 8.48 15.07 -16.60
N LEU A 248 9.10 14.91 -15.44
CA LEU A 248 10.25 14.01 -15.28
C LEU A 248 9.85 12.54 -15.32
N TRP A 249 8.76 12.18 -14.67
CA TRP A 249 8.24 10.81 -14.68
C TRP A 249 7.78 10.38 -16.06
N GLU A 250 6.89 11.16 -16.71
CA GLU A 250 6.43 10.88 -18.06
C GLU A 250 7.59 10.88 -19.09
N GLY A 251 8.56 11.77 -18.92
CA GLY A 251 9.77 11.77 -19.73
C GLY A 251 10.54 10.45 -19.62
N SER A 252 10.70 9.93 -18.40
CA SER A 252 11.34 8.64 -18.17
C SER A 252 10.60 7.46 -18.80
N LEU A 253 9.26 7.48 -18.78
CA LEU A 253 8.41 6.47 -19.43
C LEU A 253 8.53 6.51 -20.96
N LYS A 254 8.50 7.70 -21.55
CA LYS A 254 8.69 7.90 -22.99
C LYS A 254 10.07 7.39 -23.46
N ASP A 255 11.10 7.59 -22.65
CA ASP A 255 12.44 7.06 -22.95
C ASP A 255 12.51 5.54 -22.85
N LYS A 256 11.84 4.94 -21.84
CA LYS A 256 11.70 3.48 -21.75
C LYS A 256 10.97 2.91 -22.98
N LEU A 257 9.88 3.54 -23.39
CA LEU A 257 9.10 3.13 -24.58
C LEU A 257 9.93 3.18 -25.86
N ARG A 258 10.69 4.24 -26.08
CA ARG A 258 11.60 4.40 -27.23
C ARG A 258 12.70 3.34 -27.28
N ARG A 259 13.26 2.98 -26.11
CA ARG A 259 14.29 1.91 -26.03
C ARG A 259 13.69 0.55 -26.37
N LYS A 260 12.50 0.24 -25.85
CA LYS A 260 11.78 -1.02 -26.15
C LYS A 260 11.52 -1.17 -27.65
N SER A 261 11.09 -0.10 -28.32
CA SER A 261 10.83 -0.10 -29.78
C SER A 261 12.09 -0.34 -30.62
N LYS A 262 13.28 0.09 -30.15
CA LYS A 262 14.55 -0.13 -30.83
C LYS A 262 15.14 -1.53 -30.66
N THR A 263 14.73 -2.27 -29.62
CA THR A 263 15.22 -3.61 -29.34
C THR A 263 14.44 -4.70 -30.12
N ILE A 264 13.28 -4.35 -30.68
CA ILE A 264 12.40 -5.25 -31.45
C ILE A 264 12.71 -5.19 -32.97
N LEU A 265 13.51 -4.24 -33.40
CA LEU A 265 14.03 -4.12 -34.78
C LEU A 265 15.43 -4.70 -34.87
#